data_8e1fb828204b504d0ff14bfb980c4888
#
_entry.id   8e1fb828204b504d0ff14bfb980c4888
#
_cell.length_a   1.000
_cell.length_b   1.000
_cell.length_c   1.000
_cell.angle_alpha   90.00
_cell.angle_beta   90.00
_cell.angle_gamma   90.00
#
_symmetry.space_group_name_H-M   'P 1'
#
loop_
_entity.id
_entity.type
_entity.pdbx_description
1 polymer ?
#
loop_
_entity_poly.entity_id
_entity_poly.type
_entity_poly.pdbx_seq_one_letter_code
_entity_poly.pdbx_strand_id
1 'polypeptide(L)'
;YRLLRQEEAFWRASNQMGVLNTDSGRQLEATNLGARLWRMKPGQASTNHRHRTTEEIYILLEGTGKLRVDDELLVLNPMDSVAVDPTSVRQPFNDTDSDQLWLIFGAPNEVASTLELSPEDIEWMYPDGLKAMPEELT
;
A
#
# COMPACT_ATOMS: atom_id res chain seq x y z
N TYR A 1 -14.95 -19.83 9.33
CA TYR A 1 -13.84 -19.37 8.48
C TYR A 1 -14.32 -18.98 7.09
N ARG A 2 -13.47 -18.26 6.36
CA ARG A 2 -13.68 -17.94 4.94
C ARG A 2 -12.37 -18.20 4.21
N LEU A 3 -12.45 -18.72 2.99
CA LEU A 3 -11.29 -19.07 2.18
C LEU A 3 -11.38 -18.37 0.83
N LEU A 4 -10.31 -17.71 0.43
CA LEU A 4 -10.15 -17.11 -0.90
C LEU A 4 -8.99 -17.79 -1.62
N ARG A 5 -9.30 -18.54 -2.67
CA ARG A 5 -8.30 -19.17 -3.51
C ARG A 5 -7.69 -18.15 -4.47
N GLN A 6 -6.43 -18.37 -4.85
CA GLN A 6 -5.73 -17.49 -5.78
C GLN A 6 -6.52 -17.25 -7.08
N GLU A 7 -7.06 -18.29 -7.66
CA GLU A 7 -7.85 -18.24 -8.91
C GLU A 7 -9.20 -17.52 -8.78
N GLU A 8 -9.66 -17.33 -7.54
CA GLU A 8 -10.92 -16.64 -7.24
C GLU A 8 -10.70 -15.18 -6.85
N ALA A 9 -9.48 -14.80 -6.54
CA ALA A 9 -9.16 -13.46 -6.10
C ALA A 9 -9.40 -12.42 -7.20
N PHE A 10 -10.07 -11.33 -6.86
CA PHE A 10 -10.31 -10.22 -7.78
C PHE A 10 -9.18 -9.21 -7.70
N TRP A 11 -8.45 -9.04 -8.79
CA TRP A 11 -7.39 -8.07 -8.95
C TRP A 11 -7.85 -6.87 -9.76
N ARG A 12 -7.48 -5.67 -9.35
CA ARG A 12 -7.80 -4.44 -10.07
C ARG A 12 -6.69 -3.41 -9.91
N ALA A 13 -6.61 -2.49 -10.86
CA ALA A 13 -5.73 -1.32 -10.74
C ALA A 13 -6.27 -0.35 -9.67
N SER A 14 -5.39 0.19 -8.85
CA SER A 14 -5.79 1.19 -7.85
C SER A 14 -6.27 2.49 -8.52
N ASN A 15 -7.17 3.19 -7.84
CA ASN A 15 -7.84 4.37 -8.41
C ASN A 15 -6.89 5.51 -8.78
N GLN A 16 -5.87 5.75 -7.96
CA GLN A 16 -5.01 6.92 -8.12
C GLN A 16 -3.71 6.61 -8.88
N MET A 17 -3.06 5.51 -8.56
CA MET A 17 -1.72 5.18 -9.05
C MET A 17 -1.71 4.02 -10.06
N GLY A 18 -2.83 3.36 -10.27
CA GLY A 18 -2.95 2.28 -11.25
C GLY A 18 -2.19 1.01 -10.90
N VAL A 19 -1.82 0.80 -9.65
CA VAL A 19 -1.09 -0.39 -9.19
C VAL A 19 -2.06 -1.56 -9.02
N LEU A 20 -1.73 -2.69 -9.62
CA LEU A 20 -2.55 -3.91 -9.54
C LEU A 20 -2.54 -4.45 -8.11
N ASN A 21 -3.74 -4.67 -7.56
CA ASN A 21 -3.88 -5.19 -6.20
C ASN A 21 -5.14 -6.05 -6.04
N THR A 22 -5.11 -6.92 -5.04
CA THR A 22 -6.26 -7.66 -4.58
C THR A 22 -6.50 -7.38 -3.09
N ASP A 23 -7.72 -6.97 -2.76
CA ASP A 23 -8.13 -6.66 -1.39
C ASP A 23 -8.63 -7.95 -0.71
N SER A 24 -7.72 -8.67 -0.10
CA SER A 24 -8.04 -9.92 0.60
C SER A 24 -8.90 -9.67 1.83
N GLY A 25 -8.65 -8.60 2.55
CA GLY A 25 -9.43 -8.25 3.73
C GLY A 25 -10.91 -8.07 3.41
N ARG A 26 -11.21 -7.32 2.36
CA ARG A 26 -12.60 -7.07 1.92
C ARG A 26 -13.26 -8.34 1.36
N GLN A 27 -12.57 -9.07 0.49
CA GLN A 27 -13.10 -10.30 -0.11
C GLN A 27 -13.36 -11.40 0.93
N LEU A 28 -12.58 -11.44 2.00
CA LEU A 28 -12.76 -12.36 3.11
C LEU A 28 -13.66 -11.82 4.22
N GLU A 29 -14.21 -10.61 4.04
CA GLU A 29 -15.09 -9.96 5.03
C GLU A 29 -14.45 -9.82 6.42
N ALA A 30 -13.14 -9.55 6.44
CA ALA A 30 -12.43 -9.28 7.68
C ALA A 30 -12.95 -7.97 8.31
N THR A 31 -13.18 -7.97 9.62
CA THR A 31 -13.83 -6.85 10.30
C THR A 31 -12.86 -5.88 10.98
N ASN A 32 -11.71 -6.38 11.41
CA ASN A 32 -10.77 -5.60 12.24
C ASN A 32 -9.50 -5.18 11.51
N LEU A 33 -9.18 -5.82 10.39
CA LEU A 33 -7.95 -5.57 9.67
C LEU A 33 -8.19 -5.41 8.18
N GLY A 34 -7.32 -4.63 7.53
CA GLY A 34 -7.18 -4.59 6.09
C GLY A 34 -5.99 -5.44 5.66
N ALA A 35 -6.07 -6.08 4.51
CA ALA A 35 -4.96 -6.83 3.93
C ALA A 35 -5.06 -6.81 2.41
N ARG A 36 -3.95 -6.47 1.74
CA ARG A 36 -3.87 -6.41 0.29
C ARG A 36 -2.56 -7.02 -0.19
N LEU A 37 -2.63 -7.70 -1.34
CA LEU A 37 -1.45 -8.01 -2.13
C LEU A 37 -1.36 -6.99 -3.27
N TRP A 38 -0.15 -6.47 -3.48
CA TRP A 38 0.13 -5.46 -4.51
C TRP A 38 1.21 -5.99 -5.45
N ARG A 39 0.91 -5.99 -6.74
CA ARG A 39 1.90 -6.27 -7.77
C ARG A 39 2.32 -4.95 -8.40
N MET A 40 3.55 -4.57 -8.16
CA MET A 40 4.09 -3.27 -8.57
C MET A 40 5.10 -3.47 -9.69
N LYS A 41 4.79 -2.91 -10.85
CA LYS A 41 5.66 -2.99 -12.03
C LYS A 41 6.78 -1.94 -11.95
N PRO A 42 7.86 -2.11 -12.74
CA PRO A 42 8.89 -1.08 -12.85
C PRO A 42 8.31 0.32 -13.10
N GLY A 43 8.79 1.30 -12.37
CA GLY A 43 8.35 2.69 -12.48
C GLY A 43 7.06 3.03 -11.75
N GLN A 44 6.44 2.09 -11.05
CA GLN A 44 5.21 2.35 -10.28
C GLN A 44 5.50 2.67 -8.82
N ALA A 45 4.59 3.43 -8.23
CA ALA A 45 4.53 3.70 -6.81
C ALA A 45 3.08 3.60 -6.33
N SER A 46 2.88 3.22 -5.08
CA SER A 46 1.59 3.39 -4.42
C SER A 46 1.44 4.85 -3.98
N THR A 47 0.30 5.20 -3.40
CA THR A 47 0.08 6.57 -2.90
C THR A 47 1.03 6.90 -1.75
N ASN A 48 1.45 8.14 -1.70
CA ASN A 48 2.18 8.71 -0.55
C ASN A 48 1.14 9.16 0.48
N HIS A 49 1.00 8.42 1.59
CA HIS A 49 -0.11 8.64 2.51
C HIS A 49 0.22 8.31 3.95
N ARG A 50 -0.66 8.70 4.84
CA ARG A 50 -0.65 8.33 6.26
C ARG A 50 -2.05 7.97 6.73
N HIS A 51 -2.13 7.37 7.90
CA HIS A 51 -3.36 6.97 8.54
C HIS A 51 -3.55 7.70 9.86
N ARG A 52 -4.80 7.76 10.35
CA ARG A 52 -5.05 8.31 11.68
C ARG A 52 -4.80 7.28 12.77
N THR A 53 -5.25 6.04 12.56
CA THR A 53 -5.22 4.99 13.59
C THR A 53 -4.64 3.66 13.10
N THR A 54 -4.62 3.38 11.81
CA THR A 54 -4.16 2.10 11.28
C THR A 54 -2.64 2.00 11.31
N GLU A 55 -2.13 1.07 12.12
CA GLU A 55 -0.76 0.60 12.01
C GLU A 55 -0.68 -0.42 10.88
N GLU A 56 0.34 -0.32 10.04
CA GLU A 56 0.51 -1.23 8.91
C GLU A 56 1.84 -1.97 8.97
N ILE A 57 1.82 -3.21 8.48
CA ILE A 57 3.05 -3.97 8.20
C ILE A 57 3.16 -4.13 6.69
N TYR A 58 4.33 -3.78 6.16
CA TYR A 58 4.74 -3.95 4.77
C TYR A 58 5.69 -5.12 4.69
N ILE A 59 5.37 -6.12 3.87
CA ILE A 59 6.25 -7.26 3.61
C ILE A 59 6.49 -7.34 2.10
N LEU A 60 7.76 -7.29 1.70
CA LEU A 60 8.12 -7.53 0.31
C LEU A 60 8.26 -9.03 0.09
N LEU A 61 7.42 -9.62 -0.76
CA LEU A 61 7.41 -11.06 -1.02
C LEU A 61 8.31 -11.44 -2.21
N GLU A 62 8.33 -10.61 -3.26
CA GLU A 62 9.09 -10.88 -4.47
C GLU A 62 9.76 -9.59 -4.97
N GLY A 63 10.96 -9.71 -5.51
CA GLY A 63 11.75 -8.60 -6.02
C GLY A 63 12.53 -7.88 -4.93
N THR A 64 13.13 -6.74 -5.28
CA THR A 64 13.70 -5.78 -4.33
C THR A 64 12.89 -4.50 -4.44
N GLY A 65 12.68 -3.81 -3.32
CA GLY A 65 11.83 -2.64 -3.32
C GLY A 65 12.28 -1.58 -2.35
N LYS A 66 11.70 -0.41 -2.48
CA LYS A 66 11.95 0.72 -1.61
C LYS A 66 10.66 1.18 -0.94
N LEU A 67 10.79 1.56 0.31
CA LEU A 67 9.74 2.15 1.11
C LEU A 67 10.29 3.43 1.74
N ARG A 68 9.71 4.56 1.35
CA ARG A 68 9.97 5.81 2.07
C ARG A 68 9.02 5.89 3.25
N VAL A 69 9.56 6.18 4.42
CA VAL A 69 8.80 6.44 5.66
C VAL A 69 9.29 7.77 6.20
N ASP A 70 8.45 8.79 6.14
CA ASP A 70 8.83 10.18 6.42
C ASP A 70 10.09 10.56 5.60
N ASP A 71 11.19 10.91 6.24
CA ASP A 71 12.45 11.27 5.57
C ASP A 71 13.40 10.08 5.34
N GLU A 72 13.05 8.89 5.82
CA GLU A 72 13.89 7.70 5.71
C GLU A 72 13.58 6.90 4.46
N LEU A 73 14.62 6.46 3.75
CA LEU A 73 14.49 5.57 2.61
C LEU A 73 14.99 4.18 2.98
N LEU A 74 14.07 3.22 2.98
CA LEU A 74 14.36 1.82 3.30
C LEU A 74 14.46 1.00 2.02
N VAL A 75 15.50 0.19 1.91
CA VAL A 75 15.68 -0.79 0.83
C VAL A 75 15.37 -2.16 1.38
N LEU A 76 14.40 -2.85 0.77
CA LEU A 76 13.95 -4.15 1.23
C LEU A 76 14.30 -5.25 0.23
N ASN A 77 14.70 -6.38 0.79
CA ASN A 77 14.88 -7.63 0.07
C ASN A 77 13.66 -8.54 0.32
N PRO A 78 13.49 -9.62 -0.47
CA PRO A 78 12.37 -10.54 -0.26
C PRO A 78 12.31 -11.05 1.18
N MET A 79 11.11 -11.00 1.74
CA MET A 79 10.75 -11.41 3.11
C MET A 79 11.15 -10.41 4.20
N ASP A 80 11.74 -9.27 3.85
CA ASP A 80 11.91 -8.17 4.80
C ASP A 80 10.55 -7.56 5.13
N SER A 81 10.38 -7.13 6.37
CA SER A 81 9.14 -6.51 6.85
C SER A 81 9.39 -5.24 7.65
N VAL A 82 8.47 -4.29 7.52
CA VAL A 82 8.53 -2.98 8.19
C VAL A 82 7.18 -2.69 8.82
N ALA A 83 7.16 -2.38 10.11
CA ALA A 83 5.98 -1.83 10.77
C ALA A 83 6.02 -0.31 10.65
N VAL A 84 4.92 0.29 10.20
CA VAL A 84 4.80 1.74 10.02
C VAL A 84 3.72 2.26 10.94
N ASP A 85 4.07 3.22 11.79
CA ASP A 85 3.12 3.88 12.68
C ASP A 85 2.05 4.65 11.88
N PRO A 86 0.83 4.78 12.42
CA PRO A 86 -0.28 5.37 11.66
C PRO A 86 0.04 6.70 11.00
N THR A 87 0.58 7.64 11.75
CA THR A 87 0.77 9.03 11.28
C THR A 87 2.04 9.28 10.48
N SER A 88 2.92 8.30 10.36
CA SER A 88 4.08 8.41 9.47
C SER A 88 3.66 8.34 8.01
N VAL A 89 4.12 9.28 7.21
CA VAL A 89 3.84 9.30 5.76
C VAL A 89 4.68 8.21 5.10
N ARG A 90 4.07 7.36 4.27
CA ARG A 90 4.78 6.26 3.63
C ARG A 90 4.42 6.11 2.17
N GLN A 91 5.39 5.61 1.41
CA GLN A 91 5.21 5.30 0.00
C GLN A 91 6.14 4.17 -0.44
N PRO A 92 5.60 2.97 -0.76
CA PRO A 92 6.37 1.95 -1.45
C PRO A 92 6.46 2.26 -2.94
N PHE A 93 7.59 1.96 -3.55
CA PHE A 93 7.78 2.17 -4.98
C PHE A 93 8.79 1.20 -5.59
N ASN A 94 8.76 1.10 -6.92
CA ASN A 94 9.60 0.20 -7.70
C ASN A 94 10.45 0.98 -8.70
N ASP A 95 11.71 1.22 -8.36
CA ASP A 95 12.71 1.82 -9.24
C ASP A 95 13.64 0.77 -9.88
N THR A 96 13.21 -0.50 -9.91
CA THR A 96 13.96 -1.61 -10.51
C THR A 96 13.41 -2.00 -11.88
N ASP A 97 14.05 -2.96 -12.53
CA ASP A 97 13.65 -3.49 -13.84
C ASP A 97 12.69 -4.69 -13.74
N SER A 98 12.36 -5.13 -12.53
CA SER A 98 11.57 -6.33 -12.28
C SER A 98 10.33 -6.01 -11.46
N ASP A 99 9.28 -6.83 -11.61
CA ASP A 99 8.07 -6.73 -10.82
C ASP A 99 8.35 -7.00 -9.34
N GLN A 100 7.56 -6.38 -8.49
CA GLN A 100 7.54 -6.61 -7.05
C GLN A 100 6.18 -7.16 -6.64
N LEU A 101 6.18 -7.99 -5.59
CA LEU A 101 4.95 -8.40 -4.91
C LEU A 101 5.06 -8.01 -3.43
N TRP A 102 4.10 -7.22 -2.99
CA TRP A 102 4.00 -6.74 -1.61
C TRP A 102 2.78 -7.32 -0.93
N LEU A 103 2.92 -7.69 0.34
CA LEU A 103 1.81 -7.91 1.26
C LEU A 103 1.77 -6.73 2.24
N ILE A 104 0.65 -6.04 2.27
CA ILE A 104 0.45 -4.91 3.18
C ILE A 104 -0.83 -5.18 3.96
N PHE A 105 -0.73 -5.17 5.29
CA PHE A 105 -1.87 -5.36 6.15
C PHE A 105 -1.77 -4.48 7.38
N GLY A 106 -2.91 -4.18 7.98
CA GLY A 106 -2.94 -3.31 9.14
C GLY A 106 -4.24 -3.36 9.90
N ALA A 107 -4.21 -2.81 11.11
CA ALA A 107 -5.34 -2.73 12.02
C ALA A 107 -5.20 -1.49 12.92
N PRO A 108 -6.31 -0.96 13.45
CA PRO A 108 -7.68 -1.26 13.06
C PRO A 108 -7.95 -0.81 11.63
N ASN A 109 -8.94 -1.41 10.98
CA ASN A 109 -9.33 -1.00 9.63
C ASN A 109 -9.99 0.39 9.70
N GLU A 110 -9.61 1.30 8.81
CA GLU A 110 -10.24 2.61 8.69
C GLU A 110 -10.59 2.92 7.23
N VAL A 111 -11.50 3.87 7.03
CA VAL A 111 -11.89 4.30 5.68
C VAL A 111 -10.68 4.88 4.97
N ALA A 112 -10.33 4.32 3.81
CA ALA A 112 -9.22 4.75 2.99
C ALA A 112 -9.62 4.99 1.52
N SER A 113 -10.88 4.74 1.16
CA SER A 113 -11.39 5.03 -0.18
C SER A 113 -11.56 6.52 -0.38
N THR A 114 -10.90 7.09 -1.39
CA THR A 114 -11.05 8.51 -1.74
C THR A 114 -12.47 8.89 -2.15
N LEU A 115 -13.31 7.90 -2.47
CA LEU A 115 -14.73 8.11 -2.77
C LEU A 115 -15.57 8.34 -1.52
N GLU A 116 -15.08 7.90 -0.35
CA GLU A 116 -15.80 7.97 0.93
C GLU A 116 -15.22 9.02 1.87
N LEU A 117 -13.99 9.48 1.62
CA LEU A 117 -13.32 10.47 2.45
C LEU A 117 -13.81 11.88 2.15
N SER A 118 -13.86 12.73 3.18
CA SER A 118 -14.09 14.16 3.01
C SER A 118 -12.87 14.82 2.35
N PRO A 119 -13.03 15.99 1.69
CA PRO A 119 -11.89 16.74 1.16
C PRO A 119 -10.81 17.04 2.20
N GLU A 120 -11.22 17.34 3.44
CA GLU A 120 -10.31 17.60 4.56
C GLU A 120 -9.51 16.36 4.93
N ASP A 121 -10.14 15.19 4.98
CA ASP A 121 -9.47 13.92 5.28
C ASP A 121 -8.51 13.52 4.15
N ILE A 122 -8.89 13.75 2.88
CA ILE A 122 -8.02 13.53 1.74
C ILE A 122 -6.75 14.39 1.84
N GLU A 123 -6.89 15.67 2.14
CA GLU A 123 -5.75 16.58 2.29
C GLU A 123 -4.82 16.13 3.44
N TRP A 124 -5.40 15.70 4.54
CA TRP A 124 -4.62 15.24 5.68
C TRP A 124 -3.91 13.91 5.41
N MET A 125 -4.61 12.93 4.81
CA MET A 125 -4.05 11.60 4.52
C MET A 125 -3.01 11.62 3.40
N TYR A 126 -3.16 12.52 2.43
CA TYR A 126 -2.29 12.63 1.25
C TYR A 126 -1.61 14.01 1.20
N PRO A 127 -0.66 14.28 2.10
CA PRO A 127 -0.13 15.64 2.30
C PRO A 127 0.55 16.23 1.05
N ASP A 128 1.05 15.39 0.16
CA ASP A 128 1.70 15.81 -1.09
C ASP A 128 0.81 15.60 -2.32
N GLY A 129 -0.44 15.22 -2.11
CA GLY A 129 -1.43 14.97 -3.17
C GLY A 129 -1.62 13.48 -3.50
N LEU A 130 -2.76 13.19 -4.11
CA LEU A 130 -3.20 11.82 -4.42
C LEU A 130 -2.30 11.09 -5.44
N LYS A 131 -1.56 11.83 -6.25
CA LYS A 131 -0.72 11.29 -7.34
C LYS A 131 0.76 11.64 -7.16
N ALA A 132 1.16 11.99 -5.94
CA ALA A 132 2.55 12.31 -5.65
C ALA A 132 3.46 11.12 -5.97
N MET A 133 4.53 11.37 -6.72
CA MET A 133 5.51 10.38 -7.10
C MET A 133 6.80 10.60 -6.29
N PRO A 134 7.52 9.52 -5.94
CA PRO A 134 8.82 9.67 -5.32
C PRO A 134 9.83 10.27 -6.31
N GLU A 135 10.78 11.03 -5.80
CA GLU A 135 11.78 11.71 -6.63
C GLU A 135 12.61 10.73 -7.50
N GLU A 136 12.79 9.50 -7.02
CA GLU A 136 13.53 8.44 -7.71
C GLU A 136 12.85 7.99 -9.02
N LEU A 137 11.58 8.29 -9.19
CA LEU A 137 10.79 7.94 -10.38
C LEU A 137 10.42 9.16 -11.25
N THR A 138 10.97 10.31 -10.95
CA THR A 138 10.70 11.55 -11.69
C THR A 138 11.90 12.07 -12.48
#